data_85ed296cef5515befddf52dd2deaaa72
#
_entry.id   85ed296cef5515befddf52dd2deaaa72
#
_cell.length_a   1.000
_cell.length_b   1.000
_cell.length_c   1.000
_cell.angle_alpha   90.00
_cell.angle_beta   90.00
_cell.angle_gamma   90.00
#
_symmetry.space_group_name_H-M   'P 1'
#
loop_
_entity.id
_entity.type
_entity.pdbx_description
1 polymer ?
#
loop_
_entity_poly.entity_id
_entity_poly.type
_entity_poly.pdbx_seq_one_letter_code
_entity_poly.pdbx_strand_id
1 'polypeptide(L)'
;FFVPDNTRFYYSKLPGVKSLRIVPNMNHYSINQFAEESLVPFINRFQSKKTLPQLIGLIHHHLLTVYFSEAPVKVVRWTANNPNARDFRYACGIRYQPLTIDIP
;
A
#
# COMPACT_ATOMS: atom_id res chain seq x y z
N PHE A 1 -12.93 7.32 -11.29
CA PHE A 1 -11.76 6.70 -10.64
C PHE A 1 -12.15 6.12 -9.28
N PHE A 2 -11.61 4.99 -8.90
CA PHE A 2 -12.02 4.27 -7.69
C PHE A 2 -11.42 4.87 -6.43
N VAL A 3 -12.17 4.78 -5.32
CA VAL A 3 -11.64 5.19 -4.02
C VAL A 3 -10.51 4.26 -3.56
N PRO A 4 -9.48 4.76 -2.84
CA PRO A 4 -8.30 3.96 -2.48
C PRO A 4 -8.60 2.71 -1.65
N ASP A 5 -9.64 2.72 -0.83
CA ASP A 5 -9.99 1.59 0.04
C ASP A 5 -11.01 0.62 -0.59
N ASN A 6 -11.22 0.71 -1.90
CA ASN A 6 -12.15 -0.16 -2.62
C ASN A 6 -11.76 -1.65 -2.55
N THR A 7 -10.48 -1.94 -2.37
CA THR A 7 -9.95 -3.31 -2.26
C THR A 7 -10.56 -4.10 -1.10
N ARG A 8 -11.08 -3.44 -0.06
CA ARG A 8 -11.75 -4.09 1.08
C ARG A 8 -12.94 -4.97 0.66
N PHE A 9 -13.53 -4.70 -0.50
CA PHE A 9 -14.69 -5.45 -0.99
C PHE A 9 -14.33 -6.75 -1.69
N TYR A 10 -13.11 -6.91 -2.18
CA TYR A 10 -12.77 -8.06 -3.01
C TYR A 10 -11.38 -8.66 -2.77
N TYR A 11 -10.42 -7.92 -2.20
CA TYR A 11 -9.03 -8.37 -2.14
C TYR A 11 -8.87 -9.72 -1.43
N SER A 12 -9.52 -9.88 -0.29
CA SER A 12 -9.44 -11.13 0.48
C SER A 12 -10.04 -12.34 -0.24
N LYS A 13 -10.92 -12.09 -1.22
CA LYS A 13 -11.61 -13.12 -2.01
C LYS A 13 -10.81 -13.54 -3.24
N LEU A 14 -9.78 -12.82 -3.60
CA LEU A 14 -8.92 -13.19 -4.74
C LEU A 14 -8.09 -14.42 -4.37
N PRO A 15 -8.08 -15.45 -5.22
CA PRO A 15 -7.31 -16.67 -4.96
C PRO A 15 -5.83 -16.50 -5.31
N GLY A 16 -5.01 -17.39 -4.78
CA GLY A 16 -3.60 -17.49 -5.15
C GLY A 16 -2.69 -16.45 -4.52
N VAL A 17 -1.48 -16.38 -5.04
CA VAL A 17 -0.47 -15.40 -4.62
C VAL A 17 -0.90 -14.01 -5.05
N LYS A 18 -0.96 -13.09 -4.12
CA LYS A 18 -1.41 -11.72 -4.37
C LYS A 18 -0.64 -10.73 -3.55
N SER A 19 -0.53 -9.52 -4.09
CA SER A 19 0.08 -8.37 -3.41
C SER A 19 -0.70 -7.11 -3.75
N LEU A 20 -0.82 -6.22 -2.79
CA LEU A 20 -1.49 -4.94 -2.96
C LEU A 20 -0.47 -3.81 -2.80
N ARG A 21 -0.44 -2.91 -3.76
CA ARG A 21 0.27 -1.65 -3.62
C ARG A 21 -0.70 -0.48 -3.85
N ILE A 22 -0.72 0.45 -2.91
CA ILE A 22 -1.42 1.72 -3.06
C ILE A 22 -0.37 2.79 -3.31
N VAL A 23 -0.53 3.55 -4.39
CA VAL A 23 0.40 4.63 -4.75
C VAL A 23 -0.25 5.97 -4.42
N PRO A 24 0.25 6.67 -3.39
CA PRO A 24 -0.36 7.92 -2.97
C PRO A 24 -0.12 9.05 -3.98
N ASN A 25 -1.02 10.03 -3.99
CA ASN A 25 -0.92 11.26 -4.79
C ASN A 25 -0.84 11.04 -6.29
N MET A 26 -1.49 9.98 -6.80
CA MET A 26 -1.49 9.63 -8.22
C MET A 26 -2.89 9.61 -8.79
N ASN A 27 -2.98 9.87 -10.10
CA ASN A 27 -4.21 9.75 -10.87
C ASN A 27 -4.14 8.54 -11.83
N HIS A 28 -5.19 8.35 -12.60
CA HIS A 28 -5.29 7.26 -13.55
C HIS A 28 -4.13 7.21 -14.56
N TYR A 29 -3.65 8.37 -14.99
CA TYR A 29 -2.63 8.45 -16.05
C TYR A 29 -1.21 8.32 -15.53
N SER A 30 -0.96 8.75 -14.30
CA SER A 30 0.40 8.78 -13.74
C SER A 30 0.81 7.49 -13.02
N ILE A 31 -0.16 6.63 -12.68
CA ILE A 31 0.10 5.42 -11.89
C ILE A 31 0.98 4.41 -12.62
N ASN A 32 0.97 4.40 -13.95
CA ASN A 32 1.77 3.47 -14.74
C ASN A 32 3.28 3.65 -14.55
N GLN A 33 3.72 4.82 -14.13
CA GLN A 33 5.13 5.08 -13.82
C GLN A 33 5.66 4.16 -12.71
N PHE A 34 4.78 3.66 -11.85
CA PHE A 34 5.13 2.83 -10.70
C PHE A 34 4.82 1.35 -10.89
N ALA A 35 4.20 1.00 -12.02
CA ALA A 35 3.80 -0.39 -12.28
C ALA A 35 5.00 -1.33 -12.35
N GLU A 36 6.07 -0.94 -13.03
CA GLU A 36 7.27 -1.75 -13.16
C GLU A 36 7.97 -1.96 -11.83
N GLU A 37 8.04 -0.94 -10.98
CA GLU A 37 8.66 -1.03 -9.66
C GLU A 37 8.02 -2.11 -8.78
N SER A 38 6.74 -2.37 -8.99
CA SER A 38 6.01 -3.39 -8.23
C SER A 38 5.97 -4.73 -8.96
N LEU A 39 5.75 -4.69 -10.26
CA LEU A 39 5.52 -5.89 -11.06
C LEU A 39 6.79 -6.72 -11.26
N VAL A 40 7.92 -6.08 -11.54
CA VAL A 40 9.18 -6.79 -11.78
C VAL A 40 9.65 -7.57 -10.55
N PRO A 41 9.72 -6.98 -9.34
CA PRO A 41 10.07 -7.74 -8.14
C PRO A 41 9.07 -8.87 -7.82
N PHE A 42 7.78 -8.64 -8.06
CA PHE A 42 6.74 -9.65 -7.85
C PHE A 42 6.97 -10.86 -8.75
N ILE A 43 7.17 -10.64 -10.04
CA ILE A 43 7.41 -11.71 -11.02
C ILE A 43 8.73 -12.42 -10.72
N ASN A 44 9.79 -11.70 -10.38
CA ASN A 44 11.08 -12.29 -10.04
C ASN A 44 10.98 -13.23 -8.84
N ARG A 45 10.27 -12.85 -7.78
CA ARG A 45 10.05 -13.72 -6.63
C ARG A 45 9.22 -14.95 -7.00
N PHE A 46 8.18 -14.77 -7.79
CA PHE A 46 7.34 -15.86 -8.24
C PHE A 46 8.14 -16.89 -9.08
N GLN A 47 8.93 -16.41 -10.04
CA GLN A 47 9.76 -17.29 -10.89
C GLN A 47 10.88 -17.99 -10.11
N SER A 48 11.44 -17.32 -9.11
CA SER A 48 12.49 -17.88 -8.25
C SER A 48 11.93 -18.77 -7.13
N LYS A 49 10.61 -18.98 -7.07
CA LYS A 49 9.92 -19.73 -6.03
C LYS A 49 10.20 -19.20 -4.62
N LYS A 50 10.48 -17.91 -4.49
CA LYS A 50 10.63 -17.23 -3.21
C LYS A 50 9.28 -16.69 -2.76
N THR A 51 9.01 -16.78 -1.46
CA THR A 51 7.81 -16.18 -0.88
C THR A 51 7.87 -14.66 -0.95
N LEU A 52 6.70 -14.03 -1.13
CA LEU A 52 6.59 -12.58 -1.01
C LEU A 52 6.84 -12.15 0.45
N PRO A 53 7.46 -10.99 0.67
CA PRO A 53 7.52 -10.41 2.01
C PRO A 53 6.13 -10.27 2.59
N GLN A 54 5.95 -10.62 3.83
CA GLN A 54 4.68 -10.50 4.55
C GLN A 54 4.72 -9.30 5.48
N LEU A 55 3.60 -8.60 5.54
CA LEU A 55 3.41 -7.46 6.40
C LEU A 55 2.09 -7.64 7.15
N ILE A 56 2.13 -7.52 8.47
CA ILE A 56 0.94 -7.63 9.32
C ILE A 56 0.82 -6.37 10.15
N GLY A 57 -0.31 -5.68 10.02
CA GLY A 57 -0.65 -4.52 10.82
C GLY A 57 -1.70 -4.84 11.87
N LEU A 58 -1.45 -4.42 13.11
CA LEU A 58 -2.38 -4.56 14.22
C LEU A 58 -2.63 -3.20 14.86
N ILE A 59 -3.90 -2.89 15.13
CA ILE A 59 -4.31 -1.66 15.80
C ILE A 59 -4.79 -2.01 17.20
N HIS A 60 -4.18 -1.38 18.21
CA HIS A 60 -4.57 -1.54 19.60
C HIS A 60 -4.38 -0.20 20.34
N HIS A 61 -5.44 0.30 21.00
CA HIS A 61 -5.43 1.60 21.70
C HIS A 61 -4.85 2.74 20.86
N HIS A 62 -5.32 2.88 19.61
CA HIS A 62 -4.87 3.90 18.65
C HIS A 62 -3.40 3.77 18.22
N LEU A 63 -2.74 2.68 18.59
CA LEU A 63 -1.39 2.37 18.15
C LEU A 63 -1.42 1.34 17.02
N LEU A 64 -0.83 1.69 15.88
CA LEU A 64 -0.62 0.77 14.77
C LEU A 64 0.76 0.14 14.91
N THR A 65 0.77 -1.18 15.11
CA THR A 65 2.02 -1.97 15.12
C THR A 65 2.11 -2.77 13.84
N VAL A 66 3.25 -2.72 13.18
CA VAL A 66 3.48 -3.41 11.91
C VAL A 66 4.64 -4.39 12.07
N TYR A 67 4.38 -5.65 11.68
CA TYR A 67 5.36 -6.73 11.70
C TYR A 67 5.75 -7.09 10.27
N PHE A 68 7.04 -7.29 10.05
CA PHE A 68 7.60 -7.64 8.75
C PHE A 68 8.25 -9.01 8.82
N SER A 69 8.04 -9.85 7.81
CA SER A 69 8.74 -11.14 7.68
C SER A 69 10.20 -11.01 7.26
N GLU A 70 10.53 -9.90 6.62
CA GLU A 70 11.90 -9.54 6.22
C GLU A 70 12.19 -8.13 6.72
N ALA A 71 13.42 -7.85 7.11
CA ALA A 71 13.82 -6.52 7.58
C ALA A 71 13.63 -5.47 6.47
N PRO A 72 12.84 -4.43 6.69
CA PRO A 72 12.66 -3.39 5.69
C PRO A 72 13.89 -2.47 5.62
N VAL A 73 14.17 -1.94 4.45
CA VAL A 73 15.22 -0.92 4.27
C VAL A 73 14.72 0.44 4.72
N LYS A 74 13.44 0.71 4.48
CA LYS A 74 12.80 1.99 4.80
C LYS A 74 11.32 1.78 5.07
N VAL A 75 10.82 2.49 6.07
CA VAL A 75 9.38 2.51 6.40
C VAL A 75 8.88 3.95 6.30
N VAL A 76 7.82 4.16 5.54
CA VAL A 76 7.20 5.48 5.39
C VAL A 76 5.71 5.34 5.71
N ARG A 77 5.23 6.22 6.59
CA ARG A 77 3.80 6.36 6.86
C ARG A 77 3.23 7.45 5.96
N TRP A 78 2.20 7.11 5.22
CA TRP A 78 1.44 8.07 4.42
C TRP A 78 0.11 8.34 5.07
N THR A 79 -0.21 9.61 5.32
CA THR A 79 -1.45 10.02 5.95
C THR A 79 -2.17 11.06 5.11
N ALA A 80 -3.50 11.00 5.13
CA ALA A 80 -4.36 11.98 4.49
C ALA A 80 -5.55 12.28 5.39
N ASN A 81 -6.10 13.47 5.26
CA ASN A 81 -7.28 13.89 5.98
C ASN A 81 -8.31 14.48 5.01
N ASN A 82 -9.55 14.07 5.15
CA ASN A 82 -10.68 14.68 4.47
C ASN A 82 -11.80 14.91 5.49
N PRO A 83 -12.02 16.15 5.96
CA PRO A 83 -13.02 16.45 6.98
C PRO A 83 -14.45 16.36 6.45
N ASN A 84 -14.65 16.33 5.13
CA ASN A 84 -15.97 16.42 4.52
C ASN A 84 -16.56 15.07 4.13
N ALA A 85 -15.73 14.09 3.80
CA ALA A 85 -16.18 12.78 3.33
C ALA A 85 -15.07 11.72 3.45
N ARG A 86 -15.49 10.45 3.43
CA ARG A 86 -14.55 9.31 3.32
C ARG A 86 -14.17 9.10 1.84
N ASP A 87 -13.48 10.06 1.29
CA ASP A 87 -13.02 10.04 -0.10
C ASP A 87 -11.60 10.62 -0.16
N PHE A 88 -10.63 9.76 -0.40
CA PHE A 88 -9.20 10.12 -0.38
C PHE A 88 -8.57 10.10 -1.76
N ARG A 89 -9.37 10.31 -2.81
CA ARG A 89 -8.88 10.36 -4.19
C ARG A 89 -8.10 11.64 -4.46
N TYR A 90 -7.09 11.52 -5.29
CA TYR A 90 -6.34 12.66 -5.80
C TYR A 90 -7.25 13.69 -6.50
N ALA A 91 -8.23 13.21 -7.25
CA ALA A 91 -9.20 14.06 -7.97
C ALA A 91 -10.04 14.94 -7.04
N CYS A 92 -10.21 14.56 -5.77
CA CYS A 92 -10.92 15.33 -4.76
C CYS A 92 -10.03 16.35 -4.03
N GLY A 93 -8.81 16.59 -4.51
CA GLY A 93 -7.87 17.51 -3.90
C GLY A 93 -7.15 16.96 -2.66
N ILE A 94 -7.36 15.68 -2.35
CA ILE A 94 -6.71 15.04 -1.20
C ILE A 94 -5.26 14.72 -1.54
N ARG A 95 -4.36 15.01 -0.57
CA ARG A 95 -2.93 14.73 -0.69
C ARG A 95 -2.46 13.98 0.54
N TYR A 96 -1.75 12.88 0.31
CA TYR A 96 -1.11 12.11 1.35
C TYR A 96 0.23 12.74 1.73
N GLN A 97 0.51 12.76 3.02
CA GLN A 97 1.76 13.30 3.56
C GLN A 97 2.65 12.17 4.03
N PRO A 98 3.91 12.11 3.57
CA PRO A 98 4.85 11.08 4.02
C PRO A 98 5.52 11.46 5.33
N LEU A 99 5.78 10.44 6.15
CA LEU A 99 6.63 10.53 7.33
C LEU A 99 7.50 9.28 7.40
N THR A 100 8.80 9.46 7.35
CA THR A 100 9.74 8.35 7.53
C THR A 100 9.73 7.91 8.98
N ILE A 101 9.58 6.61 9.21
CA ILE A 101 9.55 6.00 10.53
C ILE A 101 10.92 5.36 10.78
N ASP A 102 11.48 5.62 11.95
CA ASP A 102 12.73 5.00 12.38
C ASP A 102 12.50 3.50 12.61
N ILE A 103 13.43 2.70 12.12
CA ILE A 103 13.39 1.25 12.28
C ILE A 103 14.18 0.91 13.55
N PRO A 104 13.56 0.23 14.54
CA PRO A 104 14.28 -0.18 15.76
C PRO A 104 15.37 -1.19 15.51
#